data_01eae210cae64907cd6cd7861235936b
#
_entry.id   01eae210cae64907cd6cd7861235936b
#
_cell.length_a   1.000
_cell.length_b   1.000
_cell.length_c   1.000
_cell.angle_alpha   90.00
_cell.angle_beta   90.00
_cell.angle_gamma   90.00
#
_symmetry.space_group_name_H-M   'P 1'
#
loop_
_entity.id
_entity.type
_entity.pdbx_description
1 polymer ?
#
loop_
_entity_poly.entity_id
_entity_poly.type
_entity_poly.pdbx_seq_one_letter_code
_entity_poly.pdbx_strand_id
1 'polypeptide(L)'
;MERWLETSSCSNFLDFQARRANIRYRDLDRKVKFVHTLNGSGVAFARLIAAILETYQQKDGSVALPEVLVPYMGGMEKIAQR
;
A
#
# COMPACT_ATOMS: atom_id res chain seq x y z
N MET A 1 17.48 -0.64 -14.84
CA MET A 1 16.43 -0.79 -15.86
C MET A 1 15.33 0.24 -15.58
N GLU A 2 15.15 1.15 -16.51
CA GLU A 2 14.15 2.20 -16.34
C GLU A 2 12.80 1.74 -16.86
N ARG A 3 11.89 1.44 -15.96
CA ARG A 3 10.50 1.12 -16.29
C ARG A 3 9.62 1.42 -15.09
N TRP A 4 8.36 1.63 -15.38
CA TRP A 4 7.37 1.84 -14.34
C TRP A 4 6.88 0.49 -13.83
N LEU A 5 6.85 0.34 -12.50
CA LEU A 5 6.27 -0.83 -11.85
C LEU A 5 5.20 -0.37 -10.87
N GLU A 6 4.13 -1.15 -10.77
CA GLU A 6 3.05 -0.88 -9.86
C GLU A 6 3.50 -1.15 -8.42
N THR A 7 3.35 -0.14 -7.53
CA THR A 7 3.66 -0.32 -6.11
C THR A 7 2.43 -0.62 -5.28
N SER A 8 1.26 -0.21 -5.71
CA SER A 8 0.01 -0.58 -5.06
C SER A 8 -1.14 -0.45 -6.05
N SER A 9 -2.26 -1.10 -5.73
CA SER A 9 -3.43 -1.11 -6.57
C SER A 9 -4.68 -1.00 -5.72
N CYS A 10 -5.65 -0.23 -6.21
CA CYS A 10 -6.96 -0.12 -5.58
C CYS A 10 -8.02 -0.46 -6.61
N SER A 11 -9.01 -1.24 -6.21
CA SER A 11 -10.06 -1.69 -7.12
C SER A 11 -11.43 -1.52 -6.48
N ASN A 12 -12.40 -1.14 -7.31
CA ASN A 12 -13.81 -1.14 -6.93
C ASN A 12 -14.44 -2.40 -7.52
N PHE A 13 -14.87 -3.32 -6.66
CA PHE A 13 -15.46 -4.58 -7.09
C PHE A 13 -16.97 -4.51 -7.25
N LEU A 14 -17.55 -3.31 -7.12
CA LEU A 14 -19.00 -3.14 -7.16
C LEU A 14 -19.65 -4.13 -6.19
N ASP A 15 -20.67 -4.88 -6.63
CA ASP A 15 -21.37 -5.82 -5.76
C ASP A 15 -20.91 -7.27 -5.88
N PHE A 16 -19.84 -7.52 -6.64
CA PHE A 16 -19.40 -8.90 -6.92
C PHE A 16 -19.05 -9.67 -5.64
N GLN A 17 -18.21 -9.08 -4.78
CA GLN A 17 -17.82 -9.73 -3.54
C GLN A 17 -18.97 -9.81 -2.55
N ALA A 18 -19.78 -8.77 -2.49
CA ALA A 18 -20.93 -8.73 -1.58
C ALA A 18 -21.97 -9.81 -1.92
N ARG A 19 -22.18 -10.07 -3.22
CA ARG A 19 -23.07 -11.15 -3.64
C ARG A 19 -22.56 -12.51 -3.21
N ARG A 20 -21.26 -12.74 -3.32
CA ARG A 20 -20.65 -14.01 -2.91
C ARG A 20 -20.67 -14.22 -1.39
N ALA A 21 -20.45 -13.15 -0.64
CA ALA A 21 -20.44 -13.19 0.83
C ALA A 21 -21.82 -12.93 1.43
N ASN A 22 -22.82 -12.60 0.62
CA ASN A 22 -24.20 -12.28 1.03
C ASN A 22 -24.24 -11.09 1.99
N ILE A 23 -23.49 -10.04 1.69
CA ILE A 23 -23.46 -8.81 2.49
C ILE A 23 -24.42 -7.80 1.86
N ARG A 24 -25.46 -7.46 2.60
CA ARG A 24 -26.54 -6.63 2.11
C ARG A 24 -26.84 -5.50 3.09
N TYR A 25 -27.51 -4.46 2.61
CA TYR A 25 -27.95 -3.35 3.44
C TYR A 25 -29.38 -2.98 3.06
N ARG A 26 -30.07 -2.28 3.98
CA ARG A 26 -31.42 -1.78 3.72
C ARG A 26 -31.31 -0.30 3.36
N ASP A 27 -31.76 0.03 2.14
CA ASP A 27 -31.74 1.40 1.64
C ASP A 27 -32.86 2.24 2.29
N LEU A 28 -32.83 3.55 2.04
CA LEU A 28 -33.82 4.48 2.54
C LEU A 28 -35.23 4.16 2.03
N ASP A 29 -35.35 3.57 0.87
CA ASP A 29 -36.62 3.09 0.31
C ASP A 29 -37.04 1.74 0.85
N ARG A 30 -36.35 1.21 1.87
CA ARG A 30 -36.55 -0.07 2.53
C ARG A 30 -36.29 -1.29 1.63
N LYS A 31 -35.64 -1.09 0.48
CA LYS A 31 -35.22 -2.21 -0.36
C LYS A 31 -33.89 -2.75 0.13
N VAL A 32 -33.73 -4.07 0.07
CA VAL A 32 -32.47 -4.74 0.42
C VAL A 32 -31.58 -4.78 -0.84
N LYS A 33 -30.37 -4.28 -0.71
CA LYS A 33 -29.40 -4.24 -1.81
C LYS A 33 -28.07 -4.79 -1.36
N PHE A 34 -27.26 -5.26 -2.32
CA PHE A 34 -25.90 -5.67 -2.02
C PHE A 34 -25.01 -4.44 -1.88
N VAL A 35 -24.08 -4.49 -0.93
CA VAL A 35 -23.08 -3.42 -0.78
C VAL A 35 -22.06 -3.48 -1.92
N HIS A 36 -21.39 -2.37 -2.16
CA HIS A 36 -20.20 -2.35 -3.02
C HIS A 36 -18.98 -2.46 -2.14
N THR A 37 -17.93 -3.09 -2.66
CA THR A 37 -16.69 -3.24 -1.90
C THR A 37 -15.54 -2.61 -2.66
N LEU A 38 -14.59 -2.10 -1.88
CA LEU A 38 -13.33 -1.59 -2.39
C LEU A 38 -12.22 -2.48 -1.89
N ASN A 39 -11.20 -2.65 -2.69
CA ASN A 39 -10.02 -3.41 -2.30
C ASN A 39 -8.80 -2.58 -2.63
N GLY A 40 -7.88 -2.52 -1.70
CA GLY A 40 -6.64 -1.79 -1.93
C GLY A 40 -5.53 -2.32 -1.05
N SER A 41 -4.32 -2.28 -1.59
CA SER A 41 -3.14 -2.60 -0.80
C SER A 41 -2.76 -1.38 0.03
N GLY A 42 -2.70 -1.53 1.34
CA GLY A 42 -2.20 -0.47 2.22
C GLY A 42 -0.72 -0.27 2.02
N VAL A 43 0.02 -1.37 1.97
CA VAL A 43 1.46 -1.36 1.72
C VAL A 43 1.83 -2.65 1.01
N ALA A 44 2.46 -2.53 -0.16
CA ALA A 44 3.06 -3.66 -0.85
C ALA A 44 4.54 -3.71 -0.42
N PHE A 45 4.83 -4.46 0.65
CA PHE A 45 6.11 -4.37 1.33
C PHE A 45 7.31 -4.54 0.41
N ALA A 46 7.34 -5.58 -0.42
CA ALA A 46 8.51 -5.84 -1.25
C ALA A 46 8.79 -4.70 -2.22
N ARG A 47 7.79 -4.19 -2.90
CA ARG A 47 7.96 -3.10 -3.85
C ARG A 47 8.21 -1.77 -3.18
N LEU A 48 7.57 -1.52 -2.03
CA LEU A 48 7.82 -0.30 -1.27
C LEU A 48 9.26 -0.25 -0.78
N ILE A 49 9.79 -1.35 -0.23
CA ILE A 49 11.17 -1.43 0.22
C ILE A 49 12.13 -1.19 -0.94
N ALA A 50 11.88 -1.81 -2.11
CA ALA A 50 12.69 -1.58 -3.29
C ALA A 50 12.68 -0.12 -3.71
N ALA A 51 11.52 0.54 -3.66
CA ALA A 51 11.40 1.95 -4.03
C ALA A 51 12.17 2.85 -3.06
N ILE A 52 12.13 2.56 -1.76
CA ILE A 52 12.87 3.32 -0.76
C ILE A 52 14.37 3.17 -0.97
N LEU A 53 14.84 1.94 -1.16
CA LEU A 53 16.26 1.69 -1.40
C LEU A 53 16.76 2.39 -2.65
N GLU A 54 15.99 2.34 -3.73
CA GLU A 54 16.36 2.97 -4.99
C GLU A 54 16.34 4.49 -4.91
N THR A 55 15.32 5.06 -4.27
CA THR A 55 15.10 6.50 -4.26
C THR A 55 16.08 7.23 -3.32
N TYR A 56 16.42 6.60 -2.18
CA TYR A 56 17.19 7.26 -1.13
C TYR A 56 18.63 6.77 -1.03
N GLN A 57 19.10 6.02 -2.02
CA GLN A 57 20.50 5.57 -2.05
C GLN A 57 21.44 6.75 -2.24
N GLN A 58 22.51 6.78 -1.46
CA GLN A 58 23.54 7.82 -1.52
C GLN A 58 24.71 7.36 -2.37
N LYS A 59 25.61 8.30 -2.71
CA LYS A 59 26.78 8.01 -3.56
C LYS A 59 27.72 6.99 -2.94
N ASP A 60 27.77 6.91 -1.60
CA ASP A 60 28.65 5.98 -0.88
C ASP A 60 28.02 4.60 -0.69
N GLY A 61 26.85 4.37 -1.29
CA GLY A 61 26.14 3.11 -1.17
C GLY A 61 25.23 3.00 0.05
N SER A 62 25.26 3.97 0.97
CA SER A 62 24.32 3.99 2.07
C SER A 62 22.93 4.40 1.58
N VAL A 63 21.92 4.13 2.39
CA VAL A 63 20.53 4.51 2.10
C VAL A 63 20.04 5.44 3.20
N ALA A 64 19.75 6.70 2.87
CA ALA A 64 19.15 7.63 3.82
C ALA A 64 17.70 7.20 4.06
N LEU A 65 17.28 7.19 5.33
CA LEU A 65 15.90 6.80 5.65
C LEU A 65 14.98 8.02 5.57
N PRO A 66 13.75 7.86 5.04
CA PRO A 66 12.76 8.92 5.13
C PRO A 66 12.56 9.35 6.58
N GLU A 67 12.43 10.65 6.81
CA GLU A 67 12.31 11.21 8.16
C GLU A 67 11.19 10.54 8.96
N VAL A 68 10.07 10.24 8.31
CA VAL A 68 8.92 9.63 8.98
C VAL A 68 9.21 8.22 9.51
N LEU A 69 10.23 7.54 8.97
CA LEU A 69 10.59 6.19 9.40
C LEU A 69 11.64 6.16 10.52
N VAL A 70 12.35 7.27 10.74
CA VAL A 70 13.45 7.31 11.70
C VAL A 70 13.03 6.84 13.09
N PRO A 71 11.89 7.28 13.67
CA PRO A 71 11.47 6.80 14.99
C PRO A 71 11.24 5.29 15.04
N TYR A 72 10.76 4.70 13.95
CA TYR A 72 10.46 3.27 13.87
C TYR A 72 11.71 2.43 13.68
N MET A 73 12.83 3.05 13.33
CA MET A 73 14.10 2.38 13.10
C MET A 73 15.07 2.59 14.27
N GLY A 74 14.53 2.87 15.46
CA GLY A 74 15.36 3.08 16.64
C GLY A 74 16.20 4.36 16.60
N GLY A 75 15.76 5.37 15.82
CA GLY A 75 16.50 6.61 15.66
C GLY A 75 17.57 6.55 14.57
N MET A 76 17.68 5.43 13.85
CA MET A 76 18.62 5.30 12.75
C MET A 76 18.24 6.21 11.59
N GLU A 77 19.18 7.01 11.12
CA GLU A 77 18.92 7.96 10.02
C GLU A 77 19.32 7.42 8.66
N LYS A 78 20.18 6.41 8.63
CA LYS A 78 20.61 5.79 7.37
C LYS A 78 21.02 4.34 7.58
N ILE A 79 20.93 3.56 6.53
CA ILE A 79 21.43 2.19 6.46
C ILE A 79 22.78 2.25 5.76
N ALA A 80 23.82 1.81 6.46
CA ALA A 80 25.18 1.84 5.92
C ALA A 80 25.85 0.50 6.14
N GLN A 81 26.75 0.18 5.23
CA GLN A 81 27.59 -1.01 5.35
C GLN A 81 28.62 -0.79 6.46
N ARG A 82 28.80 -1.78 7.31
CA ARG A 82 29.81 -1.74 8.35
C ARG A 82 31.19 -2.18 7.82
#